data_fc6feaddbd9a34e3aaa223e5551601d9
#
_entry.id   fc6feaddbd9a34e3aaa223e5551601d9
#
_cell.length_a   1.000
_cell.length_b   1.000
_cell.length_c   1.000
_cell.angle_alpha   90.00
_cell.angle_beta   90.00
_cell.angle_gamma   90.00
#
_symmetry.space_group_name_H-M   'P 1'
#
loop_
_entity.id
_entity.type
_entity.pdbx_description
1 polymer ?
#
loop_
_entity_poly.entity_id
_entity_poly.type
_entity_poly.pdbx_seq_one_letter_code
_entity_poly.pdbx_strand_id
1 'polypeptide(L)'
;MTILLLCSAAGAPGVTSTALGLALWWPREVVLVDADPHPGHAVEAGYLGGRGHTGAGLAELARCHRQGGELTSALWSELIDLPHLDGAEEPRVHFLAGFGHPAQPTLFHSVWPALATSLAELGQAGIDVIVDLGRVSSAGAGSAPGAGIPVELAARAAVLGVVSRTGLRPLAGLSLHREQLDTIAKVSTASVGLVLVGAGQPYSAGEIQAEFGLPVLAEVVADPRAAAVLSDGVGVVSGSIPRRWRRGRYVSSLRHAAGALHRQMAQHAGIAHHDVIAPSVDDLDEQPGEEYLPPEISAPVGEGTRP
;
A
#
# COMPACT_ATOMS: atom_id res chain seq x y z
N MET A 1 -8.90 3.58 7.28
CA MET A 1 -7.96 2.68 6.56
C MET A 1 -6.60 3.34 6.61
N THR A 2 -5.53 2.56 6.85
CA THR A 2 -4.20 3.07 7.20
C THR A 2 -3.10 2.39 6.38
N ILE A 3 -3.45 1.90 5.17
CA ILE A 3 -2.51 1.19 4.29
C ILE A 3 -2.15 2.09 3.11
N LEU A 4 -0.85 2.35 2.93
CA LEU A 4 -0.22 2.95 1.76
C LEU A 4 0.45 1.86 0.94
N LEU A 5 0.05 1.70 -0.31
CA LEU A 5 0.74 0.84 -1.27
C LEU A 5 1.68 1.68 -2.13
N LEU A 6 2.90 1.21 -2.33
CA LEU A 6 3.88 1.82 -3.22
C LEU A 6 4.31 0.82 -4.28
N CYS A 7 4.28 1.23 -5.54
CA CYS A 7 4.74 0.40 -6.66
C CYS A 7 5.42 1.27 -7.72
N SER A 8 6.00 0.65 -8.74
CA SER A 8 6.47 1.35 -9.93
C SER A 8 6.03 0.64 -11.20
N ALA A 9 5.82 1.40 -12.26
CA ALA A 9 5.49 0.86 -13.57
C ALA A 9 6.73 0.40 -14.35
N ALA A 10 7.87 1.08 -14.19
CA ALA A 10 9.09 0.75 -14.93
C ALA A 10 10.36 1.33 -14.30
N GLY A 11 11.51 0.75 -14.65
CA GLY A 11 12.82 1.43 -14.55
C GLY A 11 13.44 1.50 -13.17
N ALA A 12 13.00 0.75 -12.17
CA ALA A 12 13.56 0.76 -10.81
C ALA A 12 13.79 2.20 -10.27
N PRO A 13 12.72 2.98 -10.06
CA PRO A 13 12.83 4.38 -9.62
C PRO A 13 13.29 4.52 -8.17
N GLY A 14 13.50 3.41 -7.45
CA GLY A 14 13.83 3.38 -6.03
C GLY A 14 12.59 3.26 -5.14
N VAL A 15 11.63 2.38 -5.49
CA VAL A 15 10.42 2.16 -4.66
C VAL A 15 10.80 1.78 -3.26
N THR A 16 11.65 0.76 -3.08
CA THR A 16 12.12 0.28 -1.77
C THR A 16 12.83 1.37 -0.97
N SER A 17 13.76 2.12 -1.60
CA SER A 17 14.43 3.23 -0.91
C SER A 17 13.47 4.36 -0.54
N THR A 18 12.43 4.59 -1.35
CA THR A 18 11.38 5.56 -1.05
C THR A 18 10.48 5.04 0.08
N ALA A 19 10.03 3.79 0.02
CA ALA A 19 9.19 3.17 1.05
C ALA A 19 9.89 3.17 2.43
N LEU A 20 11.16 2.72 2.47
CA LEU A 20 11.98 2.76 3.68
C LEU A 20 12.18 4.21 4.17
N GLY A 21 12.52 5.13 3.25
CA GLY A 21 12.71 6.52 3.59
C GLY A 21 11.45 7.18 4.15
N LEU A 22 10.27 6.88 3.60
CA LEU A 22 9.00 7.33 4.12
C LEU A 22 8.71 6.74 5.50
N ALA A 23 8.93 5.43 5.68
CA ALA A 23 8.71 4.74 6.95
C ALA A 23 9.59 5.32 8.07
N LEU A 24 10.87 5.59 7.82
CA LEU A 24 11.80 6.18 8.78
C LEU A 24 11.43 7.61 9.21
N TRP A 25 10.63 8.32 8.42
CA TRP A 25 10.15 9.67 8.71
C TRP A 25 8.62 9.75 8.81
N TRP A 26 7.98 8.60 9.02
CA TRP A 26 6.53 8.55 9.19
C TRP A 26 6.12 9.19 10.51
N PRO A 27 5.02 9.99 10.53
CA PRO A 27 4.66 10.75 11.73
C PRO A 27 4.03 9.92 12.86
N ARG A 28 3.80 8.63 12.63
CA ARG A 28 3.21 7.69 13.58
C ARG A 28 3.96 6.36 13.56
N GLU A 29 3.63 5.46 14.47
CA GLU A 29 4.08 4.08 14.42
C GLU A 29 3.66 3.42 13.10
N VAL A 30 4.59 2.73 12.45
CA VAL A 30 4.39 2.22 11.09
C VAL A 30 5.05 0.87 10.89
N VAL A 31 4.38 0.01 10.13
CA VAL A 31 4.95 -1.24 9.62
C VAL A 31 5.30 -1.05 8.14
N LEU A 32 6.57 -1.24 7.80
CA LEU A 32 7.03 -1.38 6.42
C LEU A 32 7.01 -2.85 6.03
N VAL A 33 6.25 -3.19 5.01
CA VAL A 33 6.15 -4.54 4.45
C VAL A 33 6.91 -4.58 3.13
N ASP A 34 7.91 -5.44 3.01
CA ASP A 34 8.55 -5.74 1.73
C ASP A 34 7.72 -6.84 1.04
N ALA A 35 6.98 -6.47 0.03
CA ALA A 35 6.14 -7.37 -0.76
C ALA A 35 6.55 -7.39 -2.25
N ASP A 36 7.80 -6.96 -2.55
CA ASP A 36 8.34 -7.00 -3.91
C ASP A 36 8.43 -8.46 -4.38
N PRO A 37 7.73 -8.85 -5.46
CA PRO A 37 7.83 -10.19 -6.02
C PRO A 37 9.21 -10.50 -6.62
N HIS A 38 10.08 -9.50 -6.74
CA HIS A 38 11.46 -9.63 -7.19
C HIS A 38 12.41 -9.34 -6.01
N PRO A 39 12.63 -10.34 -5.11
CA PRO A 39 13.33 -10.10 -3.86
C PRO A 39 14.71 -9.50 -4.10
N GLY A 40 14.91 -8.32 -3.54
CA GLY A 40 16.17 -7.59 -3.63
C GLY A 40 16.90 -7.48 -2.29
N HIS A 41 16.23 -7.84 -1.18
CA HIS A 41 16.76 -7.75 0.19
C HIS A 41 17.42 -6.41 0.52
N ALA A 42 17.00 -5.31 -0.12
CA ALA A 42 17.68 -4.03 0.03
C ALA A 42 17.63 -3.51 1.47
N VAL A 43 16.53 -3.74 2.20
CA VAL A 43 16.42 -3.34 3.61
C VAL A 43 17.33 -4.21 4.48
N GLU A 44 17.27 -5.52 4.32
CA GLU A 44 18.03 -6.46 5.15
C GLU A 44 19.54 -6.40 4.85
N ALA A 45 19.94 -6.53 3.59
CA ALA A 45 21.32 -6.51 3.18
C ALA A 45 21.93 -5.11 3.24
N GLY A 46 21.18 -4.10 2.81
CA GLY A 46 21.64 -2.71 2.74
C GLY A 46 21.49 -1.98 4.08
N TYR A 47 20.29 -1.53 4.40
CA TYR A 47 20.05 -0.68 5.57
C TYR A 47 20.43 -1.36 6.90
N LEU A 48 20.05 -2.62 7.09
CA LEU A 48 20.40 -3.41 8.27
C LEU A 48 21.82 -4.01 8.20
N GLY A 49 22.52 -3.88 7.07
CA GLY A 49 23.89 -4.35 6.86
C GLY A 49 24.03 -5.85 7.05
N GLY A 50 23.05 -6.63 6.63
CA GLY A 50 23.02 -8.09 6.81
C GLY A 50 22.82 -8.55 8.26
N ARG A 51 22.54 -7.62 9.18
CA ARG A 51 22.27 -7.91 10.60
C ARG A 51 20.79 -8.11 10.87
N GLY A 52 20.00 -8.23 9.82
CA GLY A 52 18.58 -8.49 9.92
C GLY A 52 18.30 -9.84 10.60
N HIS A 53 17.10 -9.94 11.12
CA HIS A 53 16.59 -11.19 11.67
C HIS A 53 16.62 -12.27 10.59
N THR A 54 17.04 -13.49 10.97
CA THR A 54 16.95 -14.67 10.10
C THR A 54 15.53 -15.22 10.02
N GLY A 55 14.52 -14.41 10.41
CA GLY A 55 13.10 -14.74 10.31
C GLY A 55 12.70 -14.99 8.85
N ALA A 56 11.68 -15.78 8.65
CA ALA A 56 11.24 -16.13 7.32
C ALA A 56 10.27 -15.07 6.74
N GLY A 57 9.92 -14.01 7.49
CA GLY A 57 9.07 -12.91 7.04
C GLY A 57 7.79 -13.39 6.38
N LEU A 58 7.51 -12.95 5.14
CA LEU A 58 6.33 -13.40 4.39
C LEU A 58 6.28 -14.93 4.21
N ALA A 59 7.41 -15.61 4.13
CA ALA A 59 7.42 -17.07 3.97
C ALA A 59 6.91 -17.78 5.23
N GLU A 60 7.20 -17.26 6.42
CA GLU A 60 6.67 -17.79 7.69
C GLU A 60 5.16 -17.54 7.79
N LEU A 61 4.69 -16.36 7.39
CA LEU A 61 3.26 -16.07 7.33
C LEU A 61 2.53 -17.04 6.40
N ALA A 62 3.12 -17.34 5.24
CA ALA A 62 2.56 -18.34 4.33
C ALA A 62 2.54 -19.75 4.94
N ARG A 63 3.56 -20.12 5.73
CA ARG A 63 3.60 -21.39 6.45
C ARG A 63 2.52 -21.45 7.53
N CYS A 64 2.42 -20.42 8.34
CA CYS A 64 1.39 -20.28 9.38
C CYS A 64 -0.02 -20.41 8.79
N HIS A 65 -0.31 -19.66 7.72
CA HIS A 65 -1.60 -19.69 7.03
C HIS A 65 -1.96 -21.10 6.53
N ARG A 66 -1.01 -21.81 5.88
CA ARG A 66 -1.25 -23.19 5.39
C ARG A 66 -1.51 -24.18 6.52
N GLN A 67 -1.00 -23.91 7.72
CA GLN A 67 -1.22 -24.74 8.91
C GLN A 67 -2.50 -24.37 9.67
N GLY A 68 -3.28 -23.39 9.18
CA GLY A 68 -4.48 -22.90 9.85
C GLY A 68 -4.19 -22.11 11.12
N GLY A 69 -2.96 -21.57 11.26
CA GLY A 69 -2.57 -20.73 12.39
C GLY A 69 -3.15 -19.31 12.30
N GLU A 70 -3.08 -18.59 13.41
CA GLU A 70 -3.55 -17.21 13.54
C GLU A 70 -2.50 -16.27 12.95
N LEU A 71 -2.86 -15.56 11.85
CA LEU A 71 -1.91 -14.81 11.04
C LEU A 71 -1.47 -13.51 11.70
N THR A 72 -2.34 -12.84 12.45
CA THR A 72 -2.02 -11.58 13.13
C THR A 72 -0.96 -11.77 14.21
N SER A 73 -1.06 -12.84 15.01
CA SER A 73 -0.02 -13.19 15.99
C SER A 73 1.29 -13.58 15.31
N ALA A 74 1.23 -14.33 14.21
CA ALA A 74 2.42 -14.67 13.44
C ALA A 74 3.06 -13.40 12.83
N LEU A 75 2.27 -12.46 12.33
CA LEU A 75 2.74 -11.17 11.82
C LEU A 75 3.55 -10.44 12.89
N TRP A 76 3.01 -10.28 14.10
CA TRP A 76 3.72 -9.61 15.19
C TRP A 76 5.05 -10.28 15.56
N SER A 77 5.12 -11.61 15.50
CA SER A 77 6.36 -12.34 15.82
C SER A 77 7.44 -12.21 14.74
N GLU A 78 7.06 -11.87 13.51
CA GLU A 78 7.98 -11.70 12.38
C GLU A 78 8.43 -10.23 12.18
N LEU A 79 7.86 -9.27 12.92
CA LEU A 79 8.27 -7.88 12.82
C LEU A 79 9.65 -7.64 13.42
N ILE A 80 10.46 -6.87 12.71
CA ILE A 80 11.79 -6.43 13.12
C ILE A 80 11.74 -4.93 13.40
N ASP A 81 12.16 -4.50 14.58
CA ASP A 81 12.29 -3.08 14.88
C ASP A 81 13.47 -2.49 14.09
N LEU A 82 13.20 -1.50 13.26
CA LEU A 82 14.26 -0.78 12.57
C LEU A 82 14.95 0.19 13.54
N PRO A 83 16.30 0.31 13.45
CA PRO A 83 17.04 1.23 14.31
C PRO A 83 16.57 2.67 14.14
N HIS A 84 16.27 3.35 15.25
CA HIS A 84 15.94 4.76 15.24
C HIS A 84 17.11 5.62 14.79
N LEU A 85 16.81 6.62 13.97
CA LEU A 85 17.82 7.54 13.44
C LEU A 85 18.38 8.50 14.50
N ASP A 86 17.66 8.77 15.58
CA ASP A 86 17.97 9.81 16.57
C ASP A 86 17.93 9.39 18.04
N GLY A 87 17.59 8.17 18.37
CA GLY A 87 17.74 7.62 19.74
C GLY A 87 16.76 8.13 20.80
N ALA A 88 15.73 8.90 20.45
CA ALA A 88 14.73 9.39 21.40
C ALA A 88 13.35 9.51 20.73
N GLU A 89 12.31 9.11 21.39
CA GLU A 89 10.87 9.45 21.22
C GLU A 89 10.28 9.50 19.78
N GLU A 90 10.99 9.06 18.74
CA GLU A 90 10.41 8.96 17.40
C GLU A 90 9.47 7.75 17.31
N PRO A 91 8.41 7.83 16.48
CA PRO A 91 7.51 6.70 16.28
C PRO A 91 8.27 5.44 15.86
N ARG A 92 7.89 4.29 16.38
CA ARG A 92 8.54 3.01 16.03
C ARG A 92 8.31 2.66 14.58
N VAL A 93 9.34 2.14 13.95
CA VAL A 93 9.28 1.60 12.59
C VAL A 93 9.55 0.12 12.67
N HIS A 94 8.55 -0.66 12.31
CA HIS A 94 8.66 -2.11 12.21
C HIS A 94 8.84 -2.51 10.75
N PHE A 95 9.55 -3.59 10.52
CA PHE A 95 9.79 -4.12 9.18
C PHE A 95 9.37 -5.57 9.11
N LEU A 96 8.58 -5.92 8.11
CA LEU A 96 8.26 -7.28 7.73
C LEU A 96 9.09 -7.66 6.51
N ALA A 97 9.98 -8.63 6.68
CA ALA A 97 10.85 -9.10 5.61
C ALA A 97 10.05 -9.76 4.48
N GLY A 98 10.49 -9.53 3.26
CA GLY A 98 9.84 -9.99 2.04
C GLY A 98 10.11 -11.46 1.69
N PHE A 99 10.02 -11.72 0.37
CA PHE A 99 10.27 -13.05 -0.15
C PHE A 99 11.76 -13.37 -0.17
N GLY A 100 12.14 -14.50 0.41
CA GLY A 100 13.52 -14.99 0.40
C GLY A 100 13.92 -15.75 -0.88
N HIS A 101 12.95 -16.07 -1.76
CA HIS A 101 13.19 -16.81 -2.99
C HIS A 101 12.20 -16.41 -4.10
N PRO A 102 12.65 -16.27 -5.36
CA PRO A 102 11.80 -15.82 -6.48
C PRO A 102 10.55 -16.67 -6.78
N ALA A 103 10.50 -17.93 -6.31
CA ALA A 103 9.33 -18.77 -6.47
C ALA A 103 8.23 -18.55 -5.42
N GLN A 104 8.54 -17.88 -4.30
CA GLN A 104 7.60 -17.69 -3.19
C GLN A 104 6.40 -16.81 -3.52
N PRO A 105 6.52 -15.71 -4.30
CA PRO A 105 5.38 -14.86 -4.64
C PRO A 105 4.22 -15.63 -5.27
N THR A 106 4.51 -16.61 -6.11
CA THR A 106 3.48 -17.45 -6.76
C THR A 106 2.70 -18.28 -5.73
N LEU A 107 3.36 -18.76 -4.69
CA LEU A 107 2.75 -19.55 -3.62
C LEU A 107 1.98 -18.69 -2.62
N PHE A 108 2.21 -17.39 -2.62
CA PHE A 108 1.63 -16.45 -1.66
C PHE A 108 0.23 -15.98 -2.05
N HIS A 109 -0.24 -16.31 -3.26
CA HIS A 109 -1.53 -15.83 -3.78
C HIS A 109 -2.70 -16.12 -2.83
N SER A 110 -2.78 -17.31 -2.24
CA SER A 110 -3.83 -17.67 -1.29
C SER A 110 -3.69 -17.01 0.10
N VAL A 111 -2.55 -16.38 0.38
CA VAL A 111 -2.27 -15.74 1.68
C VAL A 111 -2.71 -14.27 1.68
N TRP A 112 -2.74 -13.61 0.52
CA TRP A 112 -3.06 -12.19 0.41
C TRP A 112 -4.38 -11.79 1.10
N PRO A 113 -5.51 -12.53 0.97
CA PRO A 113 -6.75 -12.15 1.64
C PRO A 113 -6.61 -12.08 3.16
N ALA A 114 -5.94 -13.07 3.76
CA ALA A 114 -5.72 -13.13 5.20
C ALA A 114 -4.72 -12.06 5.66
N LEU A 115 -3.59 -11.90 4.95
CA LEU A 115 -2.60 -10.88 5.27
C LEU A 115 -3.19 -9.46 5.17
N ALA A 116 -3.95 -9.17 4.11
CA ALA A 116 -4.60 -7.87 3.96
C ALA A 116 -5.56 -7.56 5.11
N THR A 117 -6.20 -8.59 5.68
CA THR A 117 -7.05 -8.44 6.87
C THR A 117 -6.21 -8.13 8.11
N SER A 118 -5.14 -8.91 8.37
CA SER A 118 -4.24 -8.65 9.51
C SER A 118 -3.58 -7.28 9.45
N LEU A 119 -3.16 -6.83 8.25
CA LEU A 119 -2.61 -5.48 8.06
C LEU A 119 -3.65 -4.38 8.33
N ALA A 120 -4.92 -4.60 7.96
CA ALA A 120 -5.99 -3.65 8.27
C ALA A 120 -6.29 -3.59 9.78
N GLU A 121 -6.13 -4.68 10.50
CA GLU A 121 -6.27 -4.74 11.97
C GLU A 121 -5.20 -3.92 12.68
N LEU A 122 -3.95 -3.87 12.16
CA LEU A 122 -2.92 -2.96 12.67
C LEU A 122 -3.38 -1.50 12.62
N GLY A 123 -4.09 -1.13 11.56
CA GLY A 123 -4.68 0.20 11.44
C GLY A 123 -5.70 0.53 12.52
N GLN A 124 -6.49 -0.45 12.96
CA GLN A 124 -7.42 -0.28 14.08
C GLN A 124 -6.67 -0.11 15.40
N ALA A 125 -5.51 -0.73 15.54
CA ALA A 125 -4.60 -0.54 16.67
C ALA A 125 -3.82 0.79 16.62
N GLY A 126 -4.02 1.61 15.59
CA GLY A 126 -3.37 2.91 15.44
C GLY A 126 -2.01 2.88 14.74
N ILE A 127 -1.64 1.77 14.12
CA ILE A 127 -0.37 1.57 13.41
C ILE A 127 -0.63 1.67 11.91
N ASP A 128 0.10 2.54 11.23
CA ASP A 128 0.01 2.67 9.79
C ASP A 128 0.83 1.59 9.09
N VAL A 129 0.49 1.29 7.84
CA VAL A 129 1.20 0.27 7.05
C VAL A 129 1.65 0.87 5.72
N ILE A 130 2.93 0.67 5.38
CA ILE A 130 3.49 0.98 4.07
C ILE A 130 3.90 -0.33 3.42
N VAL A 131 3.37 -0.65 2.25
CA VAL A 131 3.69 -1.87 1.52
C VAL A 131 4.50 -1.51 0.28
N ASP A 132 5.72 -2.01 0.21
CA ASP A 132 6.55 -1.97 -0.99
C ASP A 132 6.17 -3.14 -1.90
N LEU A 133 5.53 -2.85 -3.02
CA LEU A 133 5.15 -3.83 -4.05
C LEU A 133 6.19 -3.95 -5.16
N GLY A 134 7.29 -3.21 -5.07
CA GLY A 134 8.32 -3.21 -6.09
C GLY A 134 7.81 -2.76 -7.45
N ARG A 135 8.13 -3.53 -8.49
CA ARG A 135 7.67 -3.26 -9.84
C ARG A 135 6.39 -4.02 -10.17
N VAL A 136 5.40 -3.28 -10.63
CA VAL A 136 4.18 -3.89 -11.19
C VAL A 136 4.55 -4.64 -12.47
N SER A 137 4.33 -5.93 -12.47
CA SER A 137 4.40 -6.73 -13.69
C SER A 137 3.07 -6.62 -14.43
N SER A 138 3.11 -6.40 -15.76
CA SER A 138 1.91 -6.49 -16.58
C SER A 138 1.40 -7.92 -16.51
N ALA A 139 0.23 -8.13 -15.92
CA ALA A 139 -0.50 -9.38 -16.00
C ALA A 139 -1.06 -9.51 -17.44
N GLY A 140 -0.23 -9.98 -18.38
CA GLY A 140 -0.69 -10.39 -19.69
C GLY A 140 -1.40 -11.74 -19.62
N ALA A 141 -2.19 -12.09 -20.63
CA ALA A 141 -2.74 -13.43 -20.79
C ALA A 141 -1.60 -14.45 -20.76
N GLY A 142 -1.51 -15.24 -19.69
CA GLY A 142 -0.40 -16.16 -19.42
C GLY A 142 0.59 -15.74 -18.32
N SER A 143 0.40 -14.58 -17.71
CA SER A 143 1.17 -14.19 -16.52
C SER A 143 0.86 -15.12 -15.35
N ALA A 144 1.90 -15.49 -14.59
CA ALA A 144 1.72 -16.32 -13.40
C ALA A 144 0.75 -15.64 -12.40
N PRO A 145 -0.08 -16.40 -11.68
CA PRO A 145 -0.86 -15.88 -10.57
C PRO A 145 0.07 -15.16 -9.58
N GLY A 146 -0.25 -13.93 -9.21
CA GLY A 146 0.57 -13.10 -8.34
C GLY A 146 1.42 -12.02 -9.06
N ALA A 147 1.39 -11.97 -10.39
CA ALA A 147 1.95 -10.84 -11.13
C ALA A 147 0.98 -9.65 -11.03
N GLY A 148 1.40 -8.55 -10.40
CA GLY A 148 0.62 -7.33 -10.26
C GLY A 148 0.36 -6.93 -8.80
N ILE A 149 -0.47 -5.92 -8.61
CA ILE A 149 -0.91 -5.48 -7.28
C ILE A 149 -1.97 -6.45 -6.78
N PRO A 150 -1.79 -7.05 -5.58
CA PRO A 150 -2.81 -7.91 -5.00
C PRO A 150 -4.11 -7.12 -4.79
N VAL A 151 -5.20 -7.62 -5.36
CA VAL A 151 -6.51 -6.94 -5.31
C VAL A 151 -7.03 -6.79 -3.88
N GLU A 152 -6.68 -7.73 -3.03
CA GLU A 152 -7.07 -7.74 -1.61
C GLU A 152 -6.39 -6.61 -0.82
N LEU A 153 -5.13 -6.33 -1.13
CA LEU A 153 -4.43 -5.17 -0.59
C LEU A 153 -4.97 -3.87 -1.19
N ALA A 154 -5.18 -3.83 -2.51
CA ALA A 154 -5.72 -2.66 -3.19
C ALA A 154 -7.11 -2.28 -2.64
N ALA A 155 -7.97 -3.26 -2.35
CA ALA A 155 -9.30 -3.04 -1.79
C ALA A 155 -9.28 -2.46 -0.36
N ARG A 156 -8.17 -2.59 0.36
CA ARG A 156 -8.00 -2.09 1.75
C ARG A 156 -7.04 -0.91 1.86
N ALA A 157 -6.45 -0.51 0.75
CA ALA A 157 -5.55 0.63 0.74
C ALA A 157 -6.31 1.95 0.83
N ALA A 158 -5.76 2.91 1.56
CA ALA A 158 -6.21 4.29 1.52
C ALA A 158 -5.57 5.05 0.35
N VAL A 159 -4.30 4.73 0.06
CA VAL A 159 -3.51 5.39 -0.98
C VAL A 159 -2.71 4.35 -1.76
N LEU A 160 -2.70 4.49 -3.08
CA LEU A 160 -1.79 3.79 -3.99
C LEU A 160 -0.88 4.81 -4.67
N GLY A 161 0.38 4.84 -4.27
CA GLY A 161 1.41 5.70 -4.84
C GLY A 161 2.23 4.98 -5.91
N VAL A 162 2.18 5.47 -7.15
CA VAL A 162 3.03 4.97 -8.23
C VAL A 162 4.32 5.80 -8.25
N VAL A 163 5.41 5.19 -7.82
CA VAL A 163 6.73 5.82 -7.78
C VAL A 163 7.30 5.88 -9.19
N SER A 164 7.65 7.07 -9.66
CA SER A 164 8.24 7.28 -10.97
C SER A 164 9.32 8.36 -10.93
N ARG A 165 10.34 8.22 -11.77
CA ARG A 165 11.25 9.34 -12.10
C ARG A 165 10.63 10.20 -13.17
N THR A 166 11.06 11.45 -13.24
CA THR A 166 10.49 12.46 -14.14
C THR A 166 11.12 12.47 -15.53
N GLY A 167 12.04 11.53 -15.84
CA GLY A 167 12.62 11.39 -17.17
C GLY A 167 11.69 10.70 -18.17
N LEU A 168 11.94 10.93 -19.46
CA LEU A 168 11.12 10.40 -20.56
C LEU A 168 10.94 8.87 -20.52
N ARG A 169 12.02 8.12 -20.24
CA ARG A 169 11.98 6.66 -20.21
C ARG A 169 11.08 6.08 -19.10
N PRO A 170 11.16 6.52 -17.84
CA PRO A 170 10.22 6.12 -16.80
C PRO A 170 8.78 6.50 -17.12
N LEU A 171 8.54 7.70 -17.67
CA LEU A 171 7.21 8.16 -18.05
C LEU A 171 6.62 7.36 -19.22
N ALA A 172 7.40 7.00 -20.22
CA ALA A 172 6.97 6.08 -21.27
C ALA A 172 6.59 4.69 -20.69
N GLY A 173 7.35 4.21 -19.70
CA GLY A 173 6.99 2.99 -18.97
C GLY A 173 5.66 3.13 -18.21
N LEU A 174 5.41 4.28 -17.60
CA LEU A 174 4.14 4.57 -16.93
C LEU A 174 2.96 4.53 -17.91
N SER A 175 3.12 5.10 -19.13
CA SER A 175 2.10 5.05 -20.19
C SER A 175 1.72 3.62 -20.59
N LEU A 176 2.69 2.70 -20.64
CA LEU A 176 2.44 1.29 -20.98
C LEU A 176 1.59 0.56 -19.93
N HIS A 177 1.62 1.02 -18.67
CA HIS A 177 0.86 0.42 -17.57
C HIS A 177 -0.41 1.21 -17.21
N ARG A 178 -0.76 2.23 -18.00
CA ARG A 178 -1.88 3.13 -17.75
C ARG A 178 -3.20 2.36 -17.55
N GLU A 179 -3.54 1.49 -18.49
CA GLU A 179 -4.77 0.70 -18.46
C GLU A 179 -4.87 -0.18 -17.20
N GLN A 180 -3.75 -0.76 -16.78
CA GLN A 180 -3.68 -1.56 -15.55
C GLN A 180 -3.92 -0.69 -14.31
N LEU A 181 -3.32 0.49 -14.24
CA LEU A 181 -3.51 1.43 -13.13
C LEU A 181 -4.95 1.94 -13.09
N ASP A 182 -5.55 2.27 -14.23
CA ASP A 182 -6.94 2.68 -14.35
C ASP A 182 -7.90 1.56 -13.90
N THR A 183 -7.57 0.29 -14.20
CA THR A 183 -8.35 -0.87 -13.75
C THR A 183 -8.30 -1.01 -12.24
N ILE A 184 -7.12 -0.87 -11.64
CA ILE A 184 -6.96 -0.93 -10.18
C ILE A 184 -7.68 0.24 -9.51
N ALA A 185 -7.59 1.44 -10.07
CA ALA A 185 -8.30 2.61 -9.55
C ALA A 185 -9.82 2.44 -9.54
N LYS A 186 -10.38 1.65 -10.48
CA LYS A 186 -11.82 1.37 -10.55
C LYS A 186 -12.30 0.33 -9.54
N VAL A 187 -11.44 -0.63 -9.17
CA VAL A 187 -11.80 -1.72 -8.25
C VAL A 187 -11.35 -1.45 -6.80
N SER A 188 -10.53 -0.43 -6.61
CA SER A 188 -10.02 0.00 -5.32
C SER A 188 -10.73 1.28 -4.87
N THR A 189 -10.93 1.43 -3.57
CA THR A 189 -11.35 2.70 -2.97
C THR A 189 -10.18 3.65 -2.74
N ALA A 190 -8.93 3.20 -2.96
CA ALA A 190 -7.72 3.97 -2.71
C ALA A 190 -7.63 5.24 -3.58
N SER A 191 -7.07 6.30 -3.01
CA SER A 191 -6.60 7.46 -3.78
C SER A 191 -5.36 7.05 -4.57
N VAL A 192 -5.46 6.98 -5.90
CA VAL A 192 -4.35 6.60 -6.79
C VAL A 192 -3.65 7.85 -7.31
N GLY A 193 -2.31 7.88 -7.26
CA GLY A 193 -1.53 8.99 -7.79
C GLY A 193 -0.04 8.72 -7.85
N LEU A 194 0.72 9.74 -8.20
CA LEU A 194 2.15 9.65 -8.47
C LEU A 194 2.99 10.09 -7.27
N VAL A 195 4.04 9.35 -6.97
CA VAL A 195 5.14 9.77 -6.10
C VAL A 195 6.36 10.01 -7.01
N LEU A 196 6.71 11.28 -7.23
CA LEU A 196 7.75 11.64 -8.18
C LEU A 196 9.13 11.72 -7.51
N VAL A 197 10.13 11.06 -8.11
CA VAL A 197 11.53 11.13 -7.69
C VAL A 197 12.31 11.98 -8.69
N GLY A 198 12.82 13.12 -8.25
CA GLY A 198 13.56 14.07 -9.07
C GLY A 198 12.68 15.06 -9.82
N ALA A 199 11.57 15.47 -9.22
CA ALA A 199 10.66 16.45 -9.81
C ALA A 199 11.36 17.76 -10.20
N GLY A 200 10.86 18.37 -11.28
CA GLY A 200 11.39 19.62 -11.83
C GLY A 200 12.36 19.48 -13.00
N GLN A 201 12.90 18.28 -13.26
CA GLN A 201 13.78 18.07 -14.44
C GLN A 201 13.73 16.61 -14.92
N PRO A 202 13.56 16.35 -16.22
CA PRO A 202 13.30 17.33 -17.29
C PRO A 202 11.88 17.88 -17.28
N TYR A 203 10.92 17.20 -16.63
CA TYR A 203 9.53 17.59 -16.57
C TYR A 203 9.12 17.96 -15.14
N SER A 204 8.27 18.95 -15.03
CA SER A 204 7.67 19.37 -13.75
C SER A 204 6.54 18.43 -13.32
N ALA A 205 6.23 18.45 -12.03
CA ALA A 205 5.09 17.69 -11.49
C ALA A 205 3.76 18.07 -12.17
N GLY A 206 3.54 19.36 -12.47
CA GLY A 206 2.35 19.84 -13.15
C GLY A 206 2.20 19.33 -14.58
N GLU A 207 3.30 19.29 -15.36
CA GLU A 207 3.29 18.71 -16.71
C GLU A 207 2.98 17.22 -16.68
N ILE A 208 3.59 16.49 -15.76
CA ILE A 208 3.37 15.04 -15.60
C ILE A 208 1.92 14.78 -15.16
N GLN A 209 1.41 15.54 -14.20
CA GLN A 209 0.01 15.42 -13.77
C GLN A 209 -0.97 15.69 -14.90
N ALA A 210 -0.73 16.72 -15.71
CA ALA A 210 -1.57 17.05 -16.85
C ALA A 210 -1.56 15.95 -17.91
N GLU A 211 -0.39 15.37 -18.21
CA GLU A 211 -0.24 14.32 -19.21
C GLU A 211 -0.91 13.01 -18.77
N PHE A 212 -0.72 12.62 -17.51
CA PHE A 212 -1.21 11.33 -17.02
C PHE A 212 -2.61 11.41 -16.39
N GLY A 213 -3.13 12.59 -16.06
CA GLY A 213 -4.40 12.75 -15.36
C GLY A 213 -4.41 12.12 -13.96
N LEU A 214 -3.24 11.83 -13.40
CA LEU A 214 -3.05 11.29 -12.06
C LEU A 214 -2.50 12.39 -11.15
N PRO A 215 -3.06 12.60 -9.94
CA PRO A 215 -2.54 13.60 -9.01
C PRO A 215 -1.12 13.26 -8.59
N VAL A 216 -0.27 14.27 -8.41
CA VAL A 216 1.03 14.11 -7.76
C VAL A 216 0.82 14.19 -6.26
N LEU A 217 1.01 13.05 -5.58
CA LEU A 217 0.77 12.89 -4.14
C LEU A 217 1.94 13.40 -3.32
N ALA A 218 3.16 13.19 -3.84
CA ALA A 218 4.40 13.61 -3.18
C ALA A 218 5.55 13.71 -4.17
N GLU A 219 6.56 14.50 -3.78
CA GLU A 219 7.81 14.67 -4.52
C GLU A 219 9.00 14.37 -3.62
N VAL A 220 9.94 13.56 -4.12
CA VAL A 220 11.19 13.21 -3.44
C VAL A 220 12.37 13.69 -4.30
N VAL A 221 13.35 14.29 -3.68
CA VAL A 221 14.57 14.75 -4.39
C VAL A 221 15.35 13.53 -4.92
N ALA A 222 15.79 13.57 -6.16
CA ALA A 222 16.69 12.56 -6.70
C ALA A 222 18.13 12.82 -6.20
N ASP A 223 18.57 12.03 -5.25
CA ASP A 223 19.95 12.01 -4.77
C ASP A 223 20.44 10.56 -4.61
N PRO A 224 21.06 9.97 -5.64
CA PRO A 224 21.52 8.59 -5.59
C PRO A 224 22.50 8.29 -4.46
N ARG A 225 23.34 9.29 -4.08
CA ARG A 225 24.30 9.11 -2.98
C ARG A 225 23.60 9.09 -1.63
N ALA A 226 22.60 9.94 -1.45
CA ALA A 226 21.81 9.93 -0.23
C ALA A 226 20.92 8.67 -0.15
N ALA A 227 20.34 8.24 -1.27
CA ALA A 227 19.54 7.02 -1.35
C ALA A 227 20.36 5.76 -1.07
N ALA A 228 21.66 5.71 -1.45
CA ALA A 228 22.56 4.58 -1.18
C ALA A 228 22.76 4.31 0.34
N VAL A 229 22.47 5.27 1.19
CA VAL A 229 22.42 5.04 2.65
C VAL A 229 21.31 4.06 3.00
N LEU A 230 20.18 4.14 2.32
CA LEU A 230 19.01 3.28 2.54
C LEU A 230 19.13 1.94 1.80
N SER A 231 19.61 1.95 0.55
CA SER A 231 19.65 0.74 -0.29
C SER A 231 20.90 -0.13 -0.08
N ASP A 232 22.03 0.50 0.27
CA ASP A 232 23.33 -0.18 0.32
C ASP A 232 24.03 -0.03 1.68
N GLY A 233 23.39 0.64 2.65
CA GLY A 233 23.98 0.91 3.97
C GLY A 233 25.21 1.81 3.93
N VAL A 234 25.42 2.57 2.85
CA VAL A 234 26.63 3.40 2.69
C VAL A 234 26.72 4.46 3.76
N GLY A 235 27.79 4.40 4.56
CA GLY A 235 28.02 5.35 5.65
C GLY A 235 27.26 5.07 6.93
N VAL A 236 26.54 3.95 7.01
CA VAL A 236 25.92 3.48 8.26
C VAL A 236 27.02 2.80 9.09
N VAL A 237 27.37 3.40 10.21
CA VAL A 237 28.37 2.84 11.15
C VAL A 237 27.65 2.40 12.42
N SER A 238 27.74 1.11 12.74
CA SER A 238 27.09 0.53 13.93
C SER A 238 25.60 0.86 14.09
N GLY A 239 24.86 0.90 12.96
CA GLY A 239 23.44 1.26 12.97
C GLY A 239 23.15 2.75 13.09
N SER A 240 24.15 3.61 13.07
CA SER A 240 23.98 5.06 13.14
C SER A 240 24.19 5.73 11.79
N ILE A 241 23.24 6.58 11.40
CA ILE A 241 23.30 7.38 10.18
C ILE A 241 23.96 8.74 10.43
N PRO A 242 24.83 9.22 9.53
CA PRO A 242 25.52 10.49 9.70
C PRO A 242 24.55 11.66 9.87
N ARG A 243 24.78 12.54 10.87
CA ARG A 243 23.95 13.73 11.11
C ARG A 243 23.78 14.61 9.89
N ARG A 244 24.85 14.77 9.04
CA ARG A 244 24.80 15.54 7.80
C ARG A 244 23.78 14.99 6.82
N TRP A 245 23.64 13.66 6.72
CA TRP A 245 22.65 13.01 5.84
C TRP A 245 21.22 13.37 6.27
N ARG A 246 20.94 13.32 7.57
CA ARG A 246 19.62 13.64 8.16
C ARG A 246 19.16 15.08 7.93
N ARG A 247 20.11 16.01 7.69
CA ARG A 247 19.84 17.42 7.39
C ARG A 247 19.84 17.72 5.89
N GLY A 248 20.06 16.72 5.04
CA GLY A 248 20.12 16.87 3.60
C GLY A 248 18.76 17.12 2.96
N ARG A 249 18.78 17.69 1.75
CA ARG A 249 17.56 17.97 0.98
C ARG A 249 16.74 16.71 0.67
N TYR A 250 17.41 15.58 0.45
CA TYR A 250 16.79 14.29 0.24
C TYR A 250 15.91 13.90 1.41
N VAL A 251 16.46 13.92 2.62
CA VAL A 251 15.71 13.60 3.85
C VAL A 251 14.60 14.61 4.12
N SER A 252 14.86 15.90 3.88
CA SER A 252 13.80 16.92 4.00
C SER A 252 12.63 16.62 3.05
N SER A 253 12.90 16.19 1.81
CA SER A 253 11.85 15.82 0.87
C SER A 253 11.10 14.55 1.31
N LEU A 254 11.78 13.54 1.87
CA LEU A 254 11.13 12.35 2.43
C LEU A 254 10.19 12.70 3.59
N ARG A 255 10.61 13.60 4.51
CA ARG A 255 9.75 14.07 5.61
C ARG A 255 8.48 14.75 5.09
N HIS A 256 8.63 15.64 4.11
CA HIS A 256 7.48 16.32 3.48
C HIS A 256 6.55 15.33 2.79
N ALA A 257 7.13 14.38 2.04
CA ALA A 257 6.38 13.33 1.36
C ALA A 257 5.62 12.42 2.34
N ALA A 258 6.27 11.98 3.42
CA ALA A 258 5.64 11.17 4.47
C ALA A 258 4.46 11.92 5.11
N GLY A 259 4.65 13.19 5.48
CA GLY A 259 3.57 14.02 6.03
C GLY A 259 2.43 14.25 5.04
N ALA A 260 2.70 14.42 3.74
CA ALA A 260 1.68 14.60 2.72
C ALA A 260 0.85 13.32 2.53
N LEU A 261 1.50 12.18 2.36
CA LEU A 261 0.85 10.88 2.19
C LEU A 261 0.05 10.47 3.42
N HIS A 262 0.60 10.70 4.62
CA HIS A 262 -0.12 10.45 5.88
C HIS A 262 -1.42 11.28 5.96
N ARG A 263 -1.37 12.58 5.62
CA ARG A 263 -2.58 13.41 5.59
C ARG A 263 -3.62 12.90 4.59
N GLN A 264 -3.19 12.45 3.41
CA GLN A 264 -4.10 11.85 2.42
C GLN A 264 -4.76 10.58 2.94
N MET A 265 -3.99 9.70 3.60
CA MET A 265 -4.55 8.50 4.24
C MET A 265 -5.58 8.87 5.31
N ALA A 266 -5.31 9.88 6.13
CA ALA A 266 -6.22 10.36 7.17
C ALA A 266 -7.51 10.95 6.57
N GLN A 267 -7.42 11.72 5.49
CA GLN A 267 -8.57 12.26 4.76
C GLN A 267 -9.44 11.13 4.18
N HIS A 268 -8.82 10.14 3.58
CA HIS A 268 -9.52 8.97 3.04
C HIS A 268 -10.25 8.18 4.15
N ALA A 269 -9.63 8.02 5.31
CA ALA A 269 -10.26 7.38 6.47
C ALA A 269 -11.46 8.20 7.01
N GLY A 270 -11.35 9.53 7.00
CA GLY A 270 -12.44 10.43 7.39
C GLY A 270 -13.64 10.37 6.44
N ILE A 271 -13.42 10.31 5.13
CA ILE A 271 -14.48 10.13 4.13
C ILE A 271 -15.20 8.79 4.32
N ALA A 272 -14.43 7.71 4.52
CA ALA A 272 -15.01 6.38 4.74
C ALA A 272 -15.86 6.29 6.03
N HIS A 273 -15.57 7.12 7.04
CA HIS A 273 -16.41 7.21 8.25
C HIS A 273 -17.72 7.97 8.01
N HIS A 274 -17.74 8.96 7.10
CA HIS A 274 -18.96 9.69 6.76
C HIS A 274 -19.92 8.84 5.91
N ASP A 275 -19.41 8.00 5.04
CA ASP A 275 -20.23 7.12 4.18
C ASP A 275 -20.85 5.92 4.95
N VAL A 276 -20.40 5.65 6.16
CA VAL A 276 -20.90 4.53 7.03
C VAL A 276 -21.92 5.02 8.06
N ILE A 277 -22.14 6.32 8.22
CA ILE A 277 -23.25 6.83 9.03
C ILE A 277 -24.51 6.63 8.19
N ALA A 278 -25.14 5.43 8.34
CA ALA A 278 -26.49 5.20 7.87
C ALA A 278 -27.42 6.30 8.42
N PRO A 279 -28.43 6.73 7.65
CA PRO A 279 -29.39 7.70 8.15
C PRO A 279 -29.97 7.16 9.46
N SER A 280 -30.01 8.02 10.46
CA SER A 280 -30.55 7.67 11.77
C SER A 280 -31.98 7.19 11.61
N VAL A 281 -32.36 6.16 12.40
CA VAL A 281 -33.69 5.56 12.41
C VAL A 281 -34.79 6.59 12.80
N ASP A 282 -34.40 7.79 13.21
CA ASP A 282 -35.29 8.90 13.61
C ASP A 282 -35.91 9.67 12.42
N ASP A 283 -35.47 9.42 11.17
CA ASP A 283 -36.06 10.06 9.98
C ASP A 283 -37.20 9.25 9.34
N LEU A 284 -37.68 8.19 9.97
CA LEU A 284 -38.78 7.33 9.47
C LEU A 284 -40.14 7.58 10.09
N ASP A 285 -40.29 8.55 10.99
CA ASP A 285 -41.60 8.96 11.53
C ASP A 285 -42.01 10.29 10.90
N GLU A 286 -42.75 10.22 9.80
CA GLU A 286 -43.89 11.05 9.42
C GLU A 286 -44.25 10.83 7.94
N GLN A 287 -44.93 9.69 7.69
CA GLN A 287 -45.87 9.63 6.59
C GLN A 287 -47.22 9.16 7.14
N PRO A 288 -48.33 9.93 6.91
CA PRO A 288 -49.64 9.57 7.38
C PRO A 288 -50.14 8.33 6.62
N GLY A 289 -50.70 7.41 7.38
CA GLY A 289 -51.12 6.11 6.92
C GLY A 289 -52.09 6.13 5.74
N GLU A 290 -51.69 5.48 4.66
CA GLU A 290 -52.66 4.93 3.70
C GLU A 290 -53.15 3.60 4.21
N GLU A 291 -54.47 3.56 4.40
CA GLU A 291 -55.24 2.40 4.89
C GLU A 291 -55.16 1.27 3.86
N TYR A 292 -54.43 0.20 4.22
CA TYR A 292 -54.29 -1.00 3.39
C TYR A 292 -55.60 -1.79 3.43
N LEU A 293 -56.40 -1.74 2.36
CA LEU A 293 -57.51 -2.64 2.12
C LEU A 293 -56.99 -3.91 1.43
N PRO A 294 -57.19 -5.11 2.01
CA PRO A 294 -56.78 -6.36 1.37
C PRO A 294 -57.64 -6.69 0.15
N PRO A 295 -57.12 -7.26 -0.92
CA PRO A 295 -57.89 -7.67 -2.09
C PRO A 295 -58.85 -8.79 -1.77
N GLU A 296 -60.12 -8.65 -2.25
CA GLU A 296 -61.16 -9.65 -2.17
C GLU A 296 -60.75 -10.92 -2.89
N ILE A 297 -60.85 -12.04 -2.17
CA ILE A 297 -60.64 -13.40 -2.69
C ILE A 297 -61.90 -13.81 -3.44
N SER A 298 -61.90 -13.77 -4.76
CA SER A 298 -62.96 -14.36 -5.59
C SER A 298 -62.78 -15.87 -5.61
N ALA A 299 -63.82 -16.57 -5.18
CA ALA A 299 -63.94 -18.03 -5.19
C ALA A 299 -63.97 -18.62 -6.62
N PRO A 300 -63.52 -19.85 -6.79
CA PRO A 300 -63.58 -20.52 -8.08
C PRO A 300 -64.99 -21.06 -8.39
N VAL A 301 -65.52 -20.70 -9.55
CA VAL A 301 -66.69 -21.35 -10.13
C VAL A 301 -66.22 -22.61 -10.88
N GLY A 302 -66.76 -23.72 -10.40
CA GLY A 302 -66.51 -25.02 -10.99
C GLY A 302 -67.45 -25.36 -12.14
N GLU A 303 -67.13 -26.47 -12.76
CA GLU A 303 -67.94 -27.37 -13.59
C GLU A 303 -68.11 -27.11 -15.09
N GLY A 304 -67.84 -28.15 -15.81
CA GLY A 304 -68.43 -28.40 -17.09
C GLY A 304 -67.74 -29.49 -17.93
N THR A 305 -67.88 -30.75 -17.53
CA THR A 305 -68.10 -31.97 -18.34
C THR A 305 -67.87 -31.96 -19.86
N ARG A 306 -67.01 -32.84 -20.27
CA ARG A 306 -67.03 -33.92 -21.32
C ARG A 306 -67.92 -33.73 -22.58
N PRO A 307 -67.67 -34.52 -23.68
CA PRO A 307 -67.01 -35.82 -23.80
C PRO A 307 -65.64 -35.81 -24.54
#